data_88fdadf6bee954537d63856e12674aee
#
_entry.id   88fdadf6bee954537d63856e12674aee
#
_cell.length_a   1.000
_cell.length_b   1.000
_cell.length_c   1.000
_cell.angle_alpha   90.00
_cell.angle_beta   90.00
_cell.angle_gamma   90.00
#
_symmetry.space_group_name_H-M   'P 1'
#
loop_
_entity.id
_entity.type
_entity.pdbx_description
1 polymer ?
#
loop_
_entity_poly.entity_id
_entity_poly.type
_entity_poly.pdbx_seq_one_letter_code
_entity_poly.pdbx_strand_id
1 'polypeptide(L)'
;YEISACLVGSEMCIRDSMKGDWKDVPEEIKDTFDRLGIPKAERESLAGVGAQYDSELVYHNVRKEVADQGVVYTDMESALTGEYADMVHEHFMKLITPQDHKFAALHGAVWSGGSFVYVPKGVNLEIPLQSYFRLNAAGAGQFEHTLIIVDEGASLHFIEGCSAPKYNVANLHAGAVELFVAKNAKLRYSTIENWSKNMYNLNTKRATVAEGGKIEWVSGSFGSHVSYLYPMSILNGERSSCEFTGITFAGAGQNLDTGMKVVHNAPATTSVVSTKSISKGGGISTFRSAVTMTTKAKKSKSSVSCQSLMIDDISRSDTIPAMDIRVNDADVGHEATIGRISDDAVFYLMSRGIPEDDARAMIVSGFADNVSKELPLEYAMEMNNLIKLEMKGSIG
;
A
#
# COMPACT_ATOMS: atom_id res chain seq x y z
N TYR A 1 11.58 -2.90 29.47
CA TYR A 1 12.32 -4.09 29.00
C TYR A 1 11.63 -5.42 29.35
N GLU A 2 10.84 -5.49 30.42
CA GLU A 2 10.12 -6.72 30.82
C GLU A 2 8.68 -6.82 30.28
N ILE A 3 8.13 -5.73 29.75
CA ILE A 3 6.74 -5.68 29.25
C ILE A 3 6.62 -6.35 27.87
N SER A 4 7.66 -6.33 27.04
CA SER A 4 7.65 -6.99 25.71
C SER A 4 7.67 -8.52 25.83
N ALA A 5 8.21 -9.09 26.88
CA ALA A 5 8.24 -10.53 27.11
C ALA A 5 6.89 -11.12 27.57
N CYS A 6 5.96 -10.31 28.09
CA CYS A 6 4.65 -10.77 28.54
C CYS A 6 3.55 -10.71 27.46
N LEU A 7 3.77 -10.02 26.34
CA LEU A 7 2.79 -9.90 25.26
C LEU A 7 3.01 -10.92 24.14
N VAL A 8 4.18 -11.58 24.13
CA VAL A 8 4.52 -12.65 23.17
C VAL A 8 4.53 -13.94 23.96
N GLY A 9 3.63 -14.86 23.65
CA GLY A 9 3.62 -16.18 24.29
C GLY A 9 4.99 -16.86 24.12
N SER A 10 5.44 -17.58 25.13
CA SER A 10 6.77 -18.18 25.23
C SER A 10 7.18 -19.12 24.07
N GLU A 11 6.25 -19.49 23.20
CA GLU A 11 6.51 -20.28 21.98
C GLU A 11 6.82 -19.44 20.74
N MET A 12 6.57 -18.11 20.74
CA MET A 12 6.90 -17.21 19.64
C MET A 12 8.36 -16.72 19.66
N CYS A 13 9.06 -16.87 20.76
CA CYS A 13 10.45 -16.39 20.90
C CYS A 13 11.52 -17.34 20.34
N ILE A 14 11.16 -18.46 19.72
CA ILE A 14 12.13 -19.47 19.24
C ILE A 14 11.78 -19.93 17.82
N ARG A 15 11.69 -19.01 16.88
CA ARG A 15 11.94 -19.34 15.48
C ARG A 15 13.26 -18.73 15.06
N ASP A 16 14.32 -19.34 15.55
CA ASP A 16 15.67 -19.04 15.10
C ASP A 16 15.77 -19.23 13.59
N SER A 17 16.19 -18.18 12.95
CA SER A 17 16.77 -18.09 11.62
C SER A 17 15.83 -17.79 10.45
N MET A 18 16.00 -16.56 9.92
CA MET A 18 15.73 -16.24 8.52
C MET A 18 16.28 -17.35 7.62
N LYS A 19 15.48 -17.82 6.67
CA LYS A 19 15.91 -18.78 5.66
C LYS A 19 16.33 -18.02 4.41
N GLY A 20 17.58 -18.14 4.02
CA GLY A 20 18.11 -17.56 2.78
C GLY A 20 17.74 -18.35 1.51
N ASP A 21 17.27 -19.60 1.67
CA ASP A 21 16.79 -20.43 0.56
C ASP A 21 15.33 -20.83 0.81
N TRP A 22 14.48 -20.64 -0.21
CA TRP A 22 13.07 -21.04 -0.18
C TRP A 22 12.86 -22.50 0.18
N LYS A 23 13.82 -23.37 -0.14
CA LYS A 23 13.76 -24.80 0.20
C LYS A 23 13.69 -25.05 1.70
N ASP A 24 14.29 -24.16 2.49
CA ASP A 24 14.39 -24.29 3.93
C ASP A 24 13.20 -23.67 4.69
N VAL A 25 12.30 -22.98 3.97
CA VAL A 25 11.04 -22.43 4.53
C VAL A 25 10.09 -23.59 4.88
N PRO A 26 9.41 -23.57 6.05
CA PRO A 26 8.45 -24.59 6.44
C PRO A 26 7.35 -24.81 5.39
N GLU A 27 6.94 -26.08 5.16
CA GLU A 27 5.94 -26.43 4.14
C GLU A 27 4.60 -25.71 4.33
N GLU A 28 4.15 -25.53 5.56
CA GLU A 28 2.90 -24.81 5.87
C GLU A 28 2.91 -23.36 5.35
N ILE A 29 4.08 -22.74 5.40
CA ILE A 29 4.29 -21.39 4.87
C ILE A 29 4.33 -21.44 3.35
N LYS A 30 5.05 -22.39 2.76
CA LYS A 30 5.11 -22.59 1.30
C LYS A 30 3.72 -22.84 0.72
N ASP A 31 2.95 -23.75 1.32
CA ASP A 31 1.57 -24.06 0.93
C ASP A 31 0.68 -22.80 0.97
N THR A 32 0.93 -21.93 1.96
CA THR A 32 0.19 -20.68 2.09
C THR A 32 0.51 -19.74 0.95
N PHE A 33 1.77 -19.54 0.62
CA PHE A 33 2.19 -18.68 -0.50
C PHE A 33 1.76 -19.25 -1.87
N ASP A 34 1.78 -20.57 -2.04
CA ASP A 34 1.31 -21.22 -3.27
C ASP A 34 -0.21 -21.10 -3.44
N ARG A 35 -0.99 -21.21 -2.35
CA ARG A 35 -2.45 -20.94 -2.39
C ARG A 35 -2.80 -19.48 -2.68
N LEU A 36 -1.95 -18.55 -2.28
CA LEU A 36 -2.12 -17.13 -2.56
C LEU A 36 -1.77 -16.78 -4.02
N GLY A 37 -1.24 -17.75 -4.77
CA GLY A 37 -0.91 -17.58 -6.18
C GLY A 37 0.32 -16.71 -6.38
N ILE A 38 1.23 -16.61 -5.37
CA ILE A 38 2.54 -16.00 -5.62
C ILE A 38 3.34 -17.01 -6.44
N PRO A 39 3.39 -16.87 -7.78
CA PRO A 39 3.98 -17.88 -8.63
C PRO A 39 5.47 -18.04 -8.35
N LYS A 40 5.99 -19.25 -8.51
CA LYS A 40 7.43 -19.50 -8.42
C LYS A 40 8.23 -18.58 -9.34
N ALA A 41 7.67 -18.26 -10.51
CA ALA A 41 8.24 -17.33 -11.47
C ALA A 41 8.41 -15.89 -10.92
N GLU A 42 7.48 -15.39 -10.08
CA GLU A 42 7.62 -14.06 -9.44
C GLU A 42 8.78 -14.04 -8.46
N ARG A 43 8.90 -15.07 -7.61
CA ARG A 43 10.00 -15.20 -6.66
C ARG A 43 11.37 -15.23 -7.36
N GLU A 44 11.42 -15.80 -8.55
CA GLU A 44 12.64 -15.89 -9.36
C GLU A 44 12.90 -14.64 -10.21
N SER A 45 11.87 -13.82 -10.48
CA SER A 45 11.98 -12.64 -11.37
C SER A 45 12.28 -11.34 -10.62
N LEU A 46 11.97 -11.23 -9.31
CA LEU A 46 12.16 -10.03 -8.53
C LEU A 46 13.62 -9.79 -8.11
N ALA A 47 13.99 -8.52 -7.87
CA ALA A 47 15.32 -8.14 -7.41
C ALA A 47 15.61 -8.57 -5.97
N GLY A 48 14.55 -8.72 -5.17
CA GLY A 48 14.58 -9.22 -3.81
C GLY A 48 13.17 -9.42 -3.29
N VAL A 49 13.00 -10.42 -2.42
CA VAL A 49 11.72 -10.79 -1.81
C VAL A 49 11.91 -10.97 -0.31
N GLY A 50 11.06 -10.32 0.48
CA GLY A 50 10.90 -10.58 1.90
C GLY A 50 9.51 -11.14 2.17
N ALA A 51 9.41 -12.21 2.94
CA ALA A 51 8.15 -12.78 3.36
C ALA A 51 8.05 -12.75 4.88
N GLN A 52 7.05 -12.05 5.41
CA GLN A 52 6.79 -11.93 6.83
C GLN A 52 5.49 -12.66 7.19
N TYR A 53 5.56 -13.42 8.25
CA TYR A 53 4.48 -14.24 8.77
C TYR A 53 4.29 -13.94 10.25
N ASP A 54 3.13 -13.41 10.62
CA ASP A 54 2.82 -12.94 11.97
C ASP A 54 3.92 -12.02 12.57
N SER A 55 4.37 -11.04 11.80
CA SER A 55 5.42 -10.06 12.13
C SER A 55 6.87 -10.61 12.16
N GLU A 56 7.10 -11.85 11.84
CA GLU A 56 8.45 -12.41 11.73
C GLU A 56 8.88 -12.54 10.25
N LEU A 57 10.09 -12.13 9.93
CA LEU A 57 10.67 -12.35 8.62
C LEU A 57 11.09 -13.81 8.49
N VAL A 58 10.32 -14.60 7.74
CA VAL A 58 10.56 -16.05 7.56
C VAL A 58 11.40 -16.37 6.33
N TYR A 59 11.42 -15.48 5.37
CA TYR A 59 12.20 -15.62 4.13
C TYR A 59 12.69 -14.27 3.65
N HIS A 60 13.95 -14.20 3.27
CA HIS A 60 14.54 -13.02 2.67
C HIS A 60 15.57 -13.44 1.62
N ASN A 61 15.49 -12.86 0.46
CA ASN A 61 16.46 -13.04 -0.61
C ASN A 61 16.63 -11.75 -1.40
N VAL A 62 17.86 -11.33 -1.62
CA VAL A 62 18.22 -10.25 -2.53
C VAL A 62 19.15 -10.82 -3.57
N ARG A 63 18.90 -10.52 -4.84
CA ARG A 63 19.80 -10.96 -5.91
C ARG A 63 21.20 -10.38 -5.68
N LYS A 64 22.21 -11.20 -5.92
CA LYS A 64 23.61 -10.82 -5.71
C LYS A 64 23.97 -9.56 -6.50
N GLU A 65 23.51 -9.43 -7.73
CA GLU A 65 23.77 -8.28 -8.61
C GLU A 65 23.18 -6.97 -8.04
N VAL A 66 22.14 -7.06 -7.22
CA VAL A 66 21.51 -5.93 -6.52
C VAL A 66 22.29 -5.61 -5.25
N ALA A 67 22.65 -6.62 -4.47
CA ALA A 67 23.48 -6.45 -3.28
C ALA A 67 24.89 -5.91 -3.61
N ASP A 68 25.49 -6.36 -4.71
CA ASP A 68 26.79 -5.90 -5.18
C ASP A 68 26.79 -4.39 -5.58
N GLN A 69 25.61 -3.79 -5.82
CA GLN A 69 25.44 -2.34 -6.02
C GLN A 69 25.31 -1.57 -4.70
N GLY A 70 25.41 -2.24 -3.56
CA GLY A 70 25.26 -1.66 -2.23
C GLY A 70 23.80 -1.44 -1.79
N VAL A 71 22.85 -2.02 -2.49
CA VAL A 71 21.43 -2.00 -2.07
C VAL A 71 21.27 -2.86 -0.84
N VAL A 72 20.64 -2.30 0.18
CA VAL A 72 20.31 -3.00 1.42
C VAL A 72 18.81 -3.31 1.43
N TYR A 73 18.47 -4.53 1.73
CA TYR A 73 17.12 -4.95 2.07
C TYR A 73 17.21 -5.98 3.19
N THR A 74 16.71 -5.66 4.36
CA THR A 74 16.73 -6.52 5.54
C THR A 74 15.51 -6.28 6.43
N ASP A 75 15.38 -7.03 7.51
CA ASP A 75 14.36 -6.76 8.54
C ASP A 75 14.75 -5.53 9.39
N MET A 76 13.74 -4.93 10.02
CA MET A 76 13.93 -3.70 10.77
C MET A 76 14.76 -3.90 12.05
N GLU A 77 14.60 -5.03 12.74
CA GLU A 77 15.33 -5.34 13.96
C GLU A 77 16.84 -5.49 13.71
N SER A 78 17.19 -6.20 12.63
CA SER A 78 18.58 -6.33 12.18
C SER A 78 19.18 -4.99 11.76
N ALA A 79 18.38 -4.15 11.07
CA ALA A 79 18.82 -2.82 10.66
C ALA A 79 19.08 -1.87 11.85
N LEU A 80 18.25 -1.96 12.90
CA LEU A 80 18.40 -1.14 14.12
C LEU A 80 19.64 -1.47 14.96
N THR A 81 20.16 -2.67 14.87
CA THR A 81 21.27 -3.16 15.70
C THR A 81 22.53 -3.45 14.91
N GLY A 82 22.45 -3.45 13.57
CA GLY A 82 23.55 -3.80 12.66
C GLY A 82 24.34 -2.62 12.14
N GLU A 83 24.95 -2.81 10.98
CA GLU A 83 25.80 -1.82 10.28
C GLU A 83 25.06 -0.53 9.94
N TYR A 84 23.74 -0.59 9.74
CA TYR A 84 22.90 0.54 9.33
C TYR A 84 22.20 1.24 10.50
N ALA A 85 22.52 0.88 11.75
CA ALA A 85 21.85 1.37 12.96
C ALA A 85 21.78 2.91 13.03
N ASP A 86 22.88 3.60 12.74
CA ASP A 86 22.92 5.07 12.78
C ASP A 86 21.96 5.68 11.75
N MET A 87 21.96 5.17 10.52
CA MET A 87 21.04 5.61 9.46
C MET A 87 19.58 5.35 9.85
N VAL A 88 19.29 4.18 10.41
CA VAL A 88 17.93 3.85 10.86
C VAL A 88 17.50 4.78 11.98
N HIS A 89 18.32 5.00 13.01
CA HIS A 89 18.02 5.91 14.12
C HIS A 89 17.78 7.36 13.69
N GLU A 90 18.42 7.80 12.61
CA GLU A 90 18.18 9.12 12.03
C GLU A 90 16.80 9.25 11.39
N HIS A 91 16.24 8.17 10.84
CA HIS A 91 15.03 8.18 10.01
C HIS A 91 13.81 7.53 10.68
N PHE A 92 14.00 6.54 11.54
CA PHE A 92 12.94 5.75 12.17
C PHE A 92 12.01 6.59 13.05
N MET A 93 10.71 6.51 12.82
CA MET A 93 9.66 7.30 13.51
C MET A 93 9.88 8.83 13.44
N LYS A 94 10.44 9.33 12.33
CA LYS A 94 10.62 10.77 12.10
C LYS A 94 9.50 11.39 11.27
N LEU A 95 8.92 10.64 10.35
CA LEU A 95 7.76 11.08 9.59
C LEU A 95 6.45 10.70 10.27
N ILE A 96 6.40 9.52 10.91
CA ILE A 96 5.24 9.03 11.65
C ILE A 96 5.63 8.94 13.12
N THR A 97 5.40 10.03 13.86
CA THR A 97 5.74 10.07 15.29
C THR A 97 4.59 9.49 16.13
N PRO A 98 4.86 8.93 17.31
CA PRO A 98 3.81 8.44 18.22
C PRO A 98 2.78 9.52 18.65
N GLN A 99 3.11 10.80 18.49
CA GLN A 99 2.23 11.93 18.80
C GLN A 99 1.28 12.30 17.66
N ASP A 100 1.42 11.69 16.48
CA ASP A 100 0.65 12.07 15.29
C ASP A 100 -0.85 11.78 15.44
N HIS A 101 -1.18 10.57 15.87
CA HIS A 101 -2.55 10.13 16.19
C HIS A 101 -2.55 8.83 17.00
N LYS A 102 -3.71 8.41 17.51
CA LYS A 102 -3.85 7.24 18.39
C LYS A 102 -3.28 5.93 17.84
N PHE A 103 -3.37 5.70 16.52
CA PHE A 103 -2.83 4.48 15.91
C PHE A 103 -1.31 4.56 15.74
N ALA A 104 -0.75 5.74 15.48
CA ALA A 104 0.69 5.96 15.50
C ALA A 104 1.25 5.79 16.93
N ALA A 105 0.52 6.22 17.96
CA ALA A 105 0.89 5.98 19.35
C ALA A 105 0.87 4.49 19.70
N LEU A 106 -0.18 3.77 19.27
CA LEU A 106 -0.26 2.31 19.45
C LEU A 106 0.89 1.62 18.72
N HIS A 107 1.12 1.95 17.45
CA HIS A 107 2.23 1.41 16.67
C HIS A 107 3.58 1.67 17.37
N GLY A 108 3.84 2.90 17.79
CA GLY A 108 5.08 3.25 18.49
C GLY A 108 5.32 2.50 19.80
N ALA A 109 4.25 2.03 20.46
CA ALA A 109 4.34 1.25 21.69
C ALA A 109 4.59 -0.25 21.48
N VAL A 110 4.10 -0.81 20.35
CA VAL A 110 4.06 -2.27 20.16
C VAL A 110 4.56 -2.74 18.78
N TRP A 111 5.22 -1.87 18.02
CA TRP A 111 5.72 -2.23 16.70
C TRP A 111 6.66 -3.47 16.77
N SER A 112 6.56 -4.31 15.77
CA SER A 112 7.43 -5.48 15.62
C SER A 112 7.47 -5.90 14.15
N GLY A 113 8.66 -6.31 13.70
CA GLY A 113 8.86 -6.67 12.30
C GLY A 113 8.89 -5.46 11.37
N GLY A 114 8.91 -5.73 10.10
CA GLY A 114 8.96 -4.73 9.06
C GLY A 114 10.22 -4.82 8.22
N SER A 115 10.33 -3.94 7.23
CA SER A 115 11.40 -3.97 6.25
C SER A 115 12.22 -2.70 6.30
N PHE A 116 13.54 -2.84 6.22
CA PHE A 116 14.47 -1.75 5.96
C PHE A 116 15.03 -1.87 4.54
N VAL A 117 14.91 -0.80 3.76
CA VAL A 117 15.47 -0.73 2.40
C VAL A 117 16.27 0.55 2.25
N TYR A 118 17.52 0.41 1.78
CA TYR A 118 18.36 1.54 1.37
C TYR A 118 18.86 1.33 -0.06
N VAL A 119 18.61 2.31 -0.92
CA VAL A 119 19.13 2.33 -2.30
C VAL A 119 20.15 3.45 -2.41
N PRO A 120 21.45 3.12 -2.62
CA PRO A 120 22.51 4.11 -2.66
C PRO A 120 22.40 5.10 -3.81
N LYS A 121 23.09 6.23 -3.66
CA LYS A 121 23.15 7.31 -4.64
C LYS A 121 23.43 6.81 -6.06
N GLY A 122 22.55 7.21 -7.00
CA GLY A 122 22.67 6.93 -8.43
C GLY A 122 22.36 5.49 -8.84
N VAL A 123 21.99 4.60 -7.91
CA VAL A 123 21.61 3.22 -8.22
C VAL A 123 20.18 3.18 -8.73
N ASN A 124 19.99 2.59 -9.91
CA ASN A 124 18.68 2.48 -10.54
C ASN A 124 18.27 1.01 -10.63
N LEU A 125 17.27 0.61 -9.84
CA LEU A 125 16.74 -0.74 -9.87
C LEU A 125 15.61 -0.83 -10.91
N GLU A 126 15.85 -1.60 -11.97
CA GLU A 126 14.83 -1.86 -13.01
C GLU A 126 13.80 -2.90 -12.56
N ILE A 127 14.23 -3.82 -11.69
CA ILE A 127 13.39 -4.91 -11.18
C ILE A 127 12.93 -4.55 -9.77
N PRO A 128 11.63 -4.74 -9.44
CA PRO A 128 11.10 -4.40 -8.14
C PRO A 128 11.70 -5.22 -6.98
N LEU A 129 11.77 -4.59 -5.79
CA LEU A 129 11.84 -5.28 -4.51
C LEU A 129 10.43 -5.54 -3.99
N GLN A 130 10.22 -6.63 -3.28
CA GLN A 130 8.93 -7.00 -2.74
C GLN A 130 9.00 -7.36 -1.25
N SER A 131 8.01 -6.90 -0.48
CA SER A 131 7.67 -7.42 0.84
C SER A 131 6.27 -8.02 0.84
N TYR A 132 6.10 -9.16 1.46
CA TYR A 132 4.80 -9.79 1.61
C TYR A 132 4.49 -10.04 3.09
N PHE A 133 3.39 -9.47 3.57
CA PHE A 133 2.94 -9.58 4.95
C PHE A 133 1.73 -10.51 5.06
N ARG A 134 1.82 -11.49 5.94
CA ARG A 134 0.75 -12.45 6.19
C ARG A 134 0.44 -12.50 7.68
N LEU A 135 -0.75 -12.06 8.08
CA LEU A 135 -1.26 -12.29 9.43
C LEU A 135 -2.03 -13.61 9.47
N ASN A 136 -1.50 -14.60 10.17
CA ASN A 136 -2.05 -15.96 10.20
C ASN A 136 -2.57 -16.39 11.58
N ALA A 137 -2.42 -15.55 12.61
CA ALA A 137 -2.94 -15.82 13.96
C ALA A 137 -4.33 -15.20 14.14
N ALA A 138 -5.27 -15.99 14.66
CA ALA A 138 -6.63 -15.53 14.95
C ALA A 138 -6.65 -14.60 16.18
N GLY A 139 -7.32 -13.44 16.07
CA GLY A 139 -7.41 -12.46 17.15
C GLY A 139 -6.11 -11.70 17.44
N ALA A 140 -5.16 -11.74 16.49
CA ALA A 140 -3.87 -11.07 16.61
C ALA A 140 -3.85 -9.68 15.99
N GLY A 141 -2.81 -8.92 16.33
CA GLY A 141 -2.43 -7.67 15.69
C GLY A 141 -1.11 -7.79 14.95
N GLN A 142 -0.97 -7.05 13.86
CA GLN A 142 0.27 -6.89 13.10
C GLN A 142 0.65 -5.42 13.06
N PHE A 143 1.91 -5.08 13.40
CA PHE A 143 2.38 -3.73 13.65
C PHE A 143 3.76 -3.49 13.02
N GLU A 144 3.97 -3.97 11.80
CA GLU A 144 5.24 -3.86 11.09
C GLU A 144 5.62 -2.40 10.78
N HIS A 145 6.91 -2.10 10.82
CA HIS A 145 7.47 -0.80 10.47
C HIS A 145 8.37 -0.92 9.23
N THR A 146 7.94 -0.39 8.11
CA THR A 146 8.72 -0.34 6.89
C THR A 146 9.39 1.02 6.73
N LEU A 147 10.72 1.03 6.60
CA LEU A 147 11.54 2.22 6.33
C LEU A 147 12.27 2.07 5.00
N ILE A 148 12.02 2.98 4.08
CA ILE A 148 12.68 2.99 2.76
C ILE A 148 13.37 4.34 2.54
N ILE A 149 14.67 4.27 2.23
CA ILE A 149 15.49 5.43 1.90
C ILE A 149 16.02 5.25 0.47
N VAL A 150 15.62 6.14 -0.44
CA VAL A 150 16.12 6.18 -1.83
C VAL A 150 17.00 7.42 -1.97
N ASP A 151 18.31 7.21 -2.09
CA ASP A 151 19.30 8.26 -2.07
C ASP A 151 19.36 9.06 -3.39
N GLU A 152 20.15 10.12 -3.42
CA GLU A 152 20.20 11.09 -4.51
C GLU A 152 20.37 10.44 -5.90
N GLY A 153 19.45 10.75 -6.81
CA GLY A 153 19.44 10.25 -8.18
C GLY A 153 19.18 8.75 -8.34
N ALA A 154 18.85 8.05 -7.24
CA ALA A 154 18.51 6.63 -7.28
C ALA A 154 17.06 6.37 -7.66
N SER A 155 16.74 5.14 -8.05
CA SER A 155 15.36 4.73 -8.33
C SER A 155 15.03 3.33 -7.79
N LEU A 156 13.82 3.20 -7.26
CA LEU A 156 13.27 1.96 -6.72
C LEU A 156 11.79 1.82 -7.06
N HIS A 157 11.37 0.62 -7.45
CA HIS A 157 10.00 0.18 -7.34
C HIS A 157 9.91 -0.83 -6.19
N PHE A 158 9.13 -0.51 -5.17
CA PHE A 158 8.86 -1.40 -4.04
C PHE A 158 7.41 -1.85 -4.06
N ILE A 159 7.18 -3.14 -3.86
CA ILE A 159 5.85 -3.73 -3.88
C ILE A 159 5.56 -4.34 -2.51
N GLU A 160 4.44 -3.97 -1.93
CA GLU A 160 3.94 -4.51 -0.68
C GLU A 160 2.66 -5.30 -0.94
N GLY A 161 2.67 -6.58 -0.59
CA GLY A 161 1.49 -7.43 -0.57
C GLY A 161 1.08 -7.73 0.86
N CYS A 162 -0.23 -7.59 1.16
CA CYS A 162 -0.76 -7.86 2.50
C CYS A 162 -1.96 -8.79 2.41
N SER A 163 -2.00 -9.80 3.28
CA SER A 163 -3.17 -10.71 3.35
C SER A 163 -3.39 -11.31 4.72
N ALA A 164 -4.62 -11.76 4.96
CA ALA A 164 -4.97 -12.61 6.10
C ALA A 164 -6.01 -13.64 5.67
N PRO A 165 -5.96 -14.88 6.23
CA PRO A 165 -7.04 -15.84 6.04
C PRO A 165 -8.31 -15.38 6.76
N LYS A 166 -9.42 -16.02 6.42
CA LYS A 166 -10.69 -15.76 7.08
C LYS A 166 -10.73 -16.37 8.47
N TYR A 167 -10.92 -15.53 9.48
CA TYR A 167 -11.16 -15.93 10.86
C TYR A 167 -12.55 -15.52 11.33
N ASN A 168 -13.09 -16.19 12.36
CA ASN A 168 -14.37 -15.82 12.98
C ASN A 168 -14.19 -14.76 14.09
N VAL A 169 -13.02 -14.14 14.20
CA VAL A 169 -12.66 -13.13 15.17
C VAL A 169 -12.03 -11.93 14.46
N ALA A 170 -12.09 -10.77 15.10
CA ALA A 170 -11.48 -9.56 14.57
C ALA A 170 -9.96 -9.63 14.70
N ASN A 171 -9.27 -9.16 13.66
CA ASN A 171 -7.84 -8.96 13.63
C ASN A 171 -7.53 -7.48 13.38
N LEU A 172 -6.37 -7.02 13.80
CA LEU A 172 -5.92 -5.64 13.64
C LEU A 172 -4.61 -5.59 12.85
N HIS A 173 -4.56 -4.71 11.84
CA HIS A 173 -3.34 -4.31 11.18
C HIS A 173 -3.14 -2.80 11.39
N ALA A 174 -2.05 -2.41 12.01
CA ALA A 174 -1.70 -1.02 12.27
C ALA A 174 -0.20 -0.79 12.04
N GLY A 175 0.26 -1.10 10.85
CA GLY A 175 1.63 -0.89 10.39
C GLY A 175 1.96 0.59 10.15
N ALA A 176 3.24 0.88 10.01
CA ALA A 176 3.75 2.18 9.62
C ALA A 176 4.75 2.06 8.47
N VAL A 177 4.68 3.00 7.51
CA VAL A 177 5.58 3.06 6.36
C VAL A 177 6.14 4.47 6.23
N GLU A 178 7.46 4.59 6.37
CA GLU A 178 8.18 5.85 6.23
C GLU A 178 9.10 5.80 5.00
N LEU A 179 8.91 6.76 4.07
CA LEU A 179 9.59 6.80 2.79
C LEU A 179 10.37 8.11 2.65
N PHE A 180 11.66 8.00 2.44
CA PHE A 180 12.55 9.13 2.22
C PHE A 180 13.07 9.12 0.79
N VAL A 181 12.64 10.11 0.00
CA VAL A 181 13.01 10.26 -1.41
C VAL A 181 13.95 11.46 -1.52
N ALA A 182 15.23 11.20 -1.72
CA ALA A 182 16.25 12.22 -1.80
C ALA A 182 16.20 13.03 -3.12
N LYS A 183 17.14 13.94 -3.30
CA LYS A 183 17.22 14.82 -4.47
C LYS A 183 17.30 14.02 -5.76
N ASN A 184 16.39 14.36 -6.74
CA ASN A 184 16.28 13.70 -8.04
C ASN A 184 16.06 12.18 -7.97
N ALA A 185 15.73 11.63 -6.80
CA ALA A 185 15.42 10.21 -6.65
C ALA A 185 13.98 9.91 -7.07
N LYS A 186 13.71 8.63 -7.38
CA LYS A 186 12.37 8.15 -7.75
C LYS A 186 12.03 6.92 -6.93
N LEU A 187 10.87 6.97 -6.27
CA LEU A 187 10.30 5.82 -5.59
C LEU A 187 8.90 5.56 -6.11
N ARG A 188 8.64 4.34 -6.60
CA ARG A 188 7.29 3.83 -6.79
C ARG A 188 6.99 2.85 -5.68
N TYR A 189 5.91 3.09 -4.94
CA TYR A 189 5.44 2.23 -3.86
C TYR A 189 4.07 1.67 -4.23
N SER A 190 4.02 0.38 -4.50
CA SER A 190 2.78 -0.31 -4.88
C SER A 190 2.30 -1.20 -3.75
N THR A 191 1.02 -1.11 -3.40
CA THR A 191 0.40 -1.95 -2.35
C THR A 191 -0.81 -2.67 -2.92
N ILE A 192 -0.87 -3.98 -2.71
CA ILE A 192 -2.09 -4.78 -2.92
C ILE A 192 -2.48 -5.40 -1.59
N GLU A 193 -3.63 -4.98 -1.08
CA GLU A 193 -4.18 -5.45 0.18
C GLU A 193 -5.36 -6.37 -0.07
N ASN A 194 -5.26 -7.60 0.42
CA ASN A 194 -6.30 -8.62 0.34
C ASN A 194 -6.58 -9.19 1.74
N TRP A 195 -7.20 -8.37 2.58
CA TRP A 195 -7.50 -8.72 3.95
C TRP A 195 -8.83 -9.51 4.08
N SER A 196 -8.94 -10.31 5.13
CA SER A 196 -10.23 -10.92 5.48
C SER A 196 -11.25 -9.85 5.90
N LYS A 197 -12.55 -10.15 5.71
CA LYS A 197 -13.64 -9.21 6.08
C LYS A 197 -13.81 -8.97 7.59
N ASN A 198 -12.98 -9.60 8.43
CA ASN A 198 -12.93 -9.34 9.88
C ASN A 198 -11.73 -8.48 10.29
N MET A 199 -10.95 -8.01 9.34
CA MET A 199 -9.76 -7.20 9.59
C MET A 199 -10.11 -5.71 9.79
N TYR A 200 -9.50 -5.11 10.80
CA TYR A 200 -9.39 -3.66 10.95
C TYR A 200 -8.02 -3.24 10.44
N ASN A 201 -7.99 -2.55 9.31
CA ASN A 201 -6.76 -2.12 8.64
C ASN A 201 -6.55 -0.61 8.82
N LEU A 202 -5.66 -0.24 9.74
CA LEU A 202 -5.45 1.12 10.24
C LEU A 202 -4.00 1.58 9.99
N ASN A 203 -3.48 1.29 8.82
CA ASN A 203 -2.10 1.52 8.44
C ASN A 203 -1.79 3.01 8.20
N THR A 204 -0.59 3.45 8.54
CA THR A 204 -0.12 4.82 8.35
C THR A 204 1.07 4.84 7.41
N LYS A 205 0.97 5.56 6.28
CA LYS A 205 2.03 5.65 5.26
C LYS A 205 2.39 7.11 5.02
N ARG A 206 3.69 7.44 5.03
CA ARG A 206 4.15 8.81 4.82
C ARG A 206 5.46 8.87 4.04
N ALA A 207 5.54 9.80 3.08
CA ALA A 207 6.72 10.08 2.31
C ALA A 207 7.17 11.54 2.45
N THR A 208 8.47 11.78 2.49
CA THR A 208 9.06 13.09 2.25
C THR A 208 9.85 13.07 0.95
N VAL A 209 9.73 14.14 0.15
CA VAL A 209 10.32 14.22 -1.20
C VAL A 209 11.15 15.48 -1.32
N ALA A 210 12.45 15.30 -1.58
CA ALA A 210 13.42 16.37 -1.75
C ALA A 210 13.39 16.97 -3.17
N GLU A 211 14.26 17.92 -3.46
CA GLU A 211 14.34 18.66 -4.73
C GLU A 211 14.38 17.72 -5.95
N GLY A 212 13.47 17.95 -6.90
CA GLY A 212 13.38 17.16 -8.13
C GLY A 212 13.00 15.68 -7.93
N GLY A 213 12.81 15.25 -6.68
CA GLY A 213 12.42 13.88 -6.36
C GLY A 213 10.98 13.56 -6.77
N LYS A 214 10.67 12.29 -6.97
CA LYS A 214 9.33 11.81 -7.33
C LYS A 214 8.91 10.62 -6.48
N ILE A 215 7.71 10.68 -5.91
CA ILE A 215 7.01 9.54 -5.30
C ILE A 215 5.79 9.15 -6.13
N GLU A 216 5.66 7.87 -6.43
CA GLU A 216 4.49 7.29 -7.08
C GLU A 216 3.88 6.25 -6.15
N TRP A 217 2.60 6.42 -5.82
CA TRP A 217 1.83 5.47 -5.06
C TRP A 217 0.86 4.73 -5.97
N VAL A 218 0.85 3.40 -5.89
CA VAL A 218 -0.18 2.58 -6.53
C VAL A 218 -0.84 1.73 -5.46
N SER A 219 -2.16 1.82 -5.29
CA SER A 219 -2.86 1.19 -4.18
C SER A 219 -4.10 0.42 -4.65
N GLY A 220 -4.16 -0.87 -4.33
CA GLY A 220 -5.36 -1.70 -4.44
C GLY A 220 -5.82 -2.16 -3.07
N SER A 221 -7.01 -1.73 -2.64
CA SER A 221 -7.58 -2.08 -1.33
C SER A 221 -8.80 -2.95 -1.49
N PHE A 222 -8.67 -4.20 -1.04
CA PHE A 222 -9.70 -5.23 -1.06
C PHE A 222 -9.81 -5.90 0.31
N GLY A 223 -10.99 -6.38 0.63
CA GLY A 223 -11.22 -7.01 1.93
C GLY A 223 -11.38 -5.99 3.06
N SER A 224 -11.01 -6.38 4.28
CA SER A 224 -11.21 -5.65 5.54
C SER A 224 -12.68 -5.45 5.93
N HIS A 225 -12.95 -5.37 7.23
CA HIS A 225 -14.21 -4.86 7.75
C HIS A 225 -14.21 -3.33 7.74
N VAL A 226 -13.12 -2.76 8.25
CA VAL A 226 -12.87 -1.32 8.26
C VAL A 226 -11.44 -1.07 7.81
N SER A 227 -11.26 -0.13 6.88
CA SER A 227 -9.94 0.39 6.50
C SER A 227 -9.89 1.90 6.69
N TYR A 228 -8.78 2.39 7.29
CA TYR A 228 -8.40 3.80 7.28
C TYR A 228 -7.00 3.92 6.68
N LEU A 229 -6.94 4.33 5.41
CA LEU A 229 -5.72 4.38 4.61
C LEU A 229 -5.57 5.74 3.96
N TYR A 230 -4.67 6.56 4.51
CA TYR A 230 -4.41 7.90 4.01
C TYR A 230 -2.91 8.13 3.81
N PRO A 231 -2.29 7.55 2.76
CA PRO A 231 -0.92 7.88 2.42
C PRO A 231 -0.72 9.39 2.35
N MET A 232 0.41 9.87 2.84
CA MET A 232 0.71 11.30 2.86
C MET A 232 2.07 11.54 2.20
N SER A 233 2.12 12.50 1.28
CA SER A 233 3.36 12.98 0.67
C SER A 233 3.64 14.41 1.08
N ILE A 234 4.86 14.68 1.54
CA ILE A 234 5.35 16.00 1.89
C ILE A 234 6.39 16.41 0.84
N LEU A 235 6.02 17.32 -0.05
CA LEU A 235 6.86 17.82 -1.13
C LEU A 235 7.71 18.98 -0.61
N ASN A 236 8.86 18.64 0.00
CA ASN A 236 9.75 19.58 0.69
C ASN A 236 10.78 20.23 -0.22
N GLY A 237 11.05 19.66 -1.38
CA GLY A 237 12.03 20.17 -2.32
C GLY A 237 11.39 20.85 -3.53
N GLU A 238 12.07 21.85 -4.11
CA GLU A 238 11.63 22.49 -5.35
C GLU A 238 11.50 21.46 -6.48
N ARG A 239 10.42 21.56 -7.29
CA ARG A 239 10.10 20.63 -8.40
C ARG A 239 9.88 19.18 -7.98
N SER A 240 9.72 18.90 -6.69
CA SER A 240 9.33 17.55 -6.26
C SER A 240 7.90 17.24 -6.67
N SER A 241 7.61 15.95 -6.86
CA SER A 241 6.31 15.52 -7.38
C SER A 241 5.77 14.27 -6.69
N CYS A 242 4.43 14.18 -6.68
CA CYS A 242 3.69 13.04 -6.17
C CYS A 242 2.63 12.61 -7.18
N GLU A 243 2.57 11.31 -7.46
CA GLU A 243 1.47 10.70 -8.19
C GLU A 243 0.81 9.64 -7.29
N PHE A 244 -0.50 9.57 -7.30
CA PHE A 244 -1.27 8.55 -6.61
C PHE A 244 -2.31 7.94 -7.55
N THR A 245 -2.26 6.63 -7.71
CA THR A 245 -3.27 5.86 -8.45
C THR A 245 -3.83 4.79 -7.53
N GLY A 246 -5.14 4.83 -7.27
CA GLY A 246 -5.78 3.94 -6.31
C GLY A 246 -7.07 3.32 -6.79
N ILE A 247 -7.34 2.10 -6.31
CA ILE A 247 -8.64 1.45 -6.44
C ILE A 247 -9.07 0.82 -5.11
N THR A 248 -10.35 1.00 -4.77
CA THR A 248 -10.95 0.43 -3.57
C THR A 248 -12.22 -0.33 -3.95
N PHE A 249 -12.39 -1.52 -3.44
CA PHE A 249 -13.63 -2.30 -3.61
C PHE A 249 -14.26 -2.60 -2.25
N ALA A 250 -15.42 -2.00 -1.97
CA ALA A 250 -16.18 -2.20 -0.74
C ALA A 250 -17.38 -3.12 -1.00
N GLY A 251 -17.32 -4.34 -0.49
CA GLY A 251 -18.40 -5.31 -0.52
C GLY A 251 -19.32 -5.25 0.72
N ALA A 252 -20.24 -6.20 0.81
CA ALA A 252 -21.18 -6.27 1.93
C ALA A 252 -20.49 -6.28 3.30
N GLY A 253 -20.95 -5.40 4.21
CA GLY A 253 -20.43 -5.27 5.57
C GLY A 253 -19.08 -4.56 5.69
N GLN A 254 -18.56 -4.00 4.61
CA GLN A 254 -17.26 -3.30 4.59
C GLN A 254 -17.45 -1.78 4.62
N ASN A 255 -16.58 -1.11 5.35
CA ASN A 255 -16.46 0.36 5.38
C ASN A 255 -15.00 0.74 5.13
N LEU A 256 -14.69 1.09 3.88
CA LEU A 256 -13.35 1.39 3.43
C LEU A 256 -13.20 2.90 3.22
N ASP A 257 -12.60 3.57 4.20
CA ASP A 257 -12.32 5.01 4.16
C ASP A 257 -10.85 5.20 3.78
N THR A 258 -10.63 5.54 2.52
CA THR A 258 -9.31 5.68 1.92
C THR A 258 -9.08 7.11 1.45
N GLY A 259 -7.85 7.43 1.09
CA GLY A 259 -7.59 8.78 0.63
C GLY A 259 -6.12 9.03 0.30
N MET A 260 -5.82 10.30 0.03
CA MET A 260 -4.46 10.76 -0.18
C MET A 260 -4.30 12.18 0.40
N LYS A 261 -3.20 12.39 1.13
CA LYS A 261 -2.82 13.72 1.62
C LYS A 261 -1.54 14.18 0.92
N VAL A 262 -1.55 15.41 0.40
CA VAL A 262 -0.35 16.01 -0.19
C VAL A 262 -0.10 17.37 0.43
N VAL A 263 1.11 17.57 0.93
CA VAL A 263 1.58 18.86 1.43
C VAL A 263 2.64 19.41 0.48
N HIS A 264 2.32 20.48 -0.23
CA HIS A 264 3.25 21.25 -1.05
C HIS A 264 3.95 22.27 -0.15
N ASN A 265 5.24 22.06 0.11
CA ASN A 265 6.04 22.90 1.01
C ASN A 265 7.24 23.58 0.33
N ALA A 266 7.31 23.50 -0.98
CA ALA A 266 8.35 24.10 -1.82
C ALA A 266 7.77 24.61 -3.14
N PRO A 267 8.46 25.48 -3.89
CA PRO A 267 7.96 26.03 -5.14
C PRO A 267 7.97 25.00 -6.28
N ALA A 268 7.11 25.22 -7.27
CA ALA A 268 7.00 24.43 -8.50
C ALA A 268 6.75 22.92 -8.27
N THR A 269 6.16 22.55 -7.14
CA THR A 269 5.81 21.17 -6.82
C THR A 269 4.52 20.75 -7.54
N THR A 270 4.40 19.44 -7.85
CA THR A 270 3.27 18.92 -8.60
C THR A 270 2.68 17.68 -7.91
N SER A 271 1.35 17.61 -7.84
CA SER A 271 0.68 16.37 -7.44
C SER A 271 -0.47 16.00 -8.37
N VAL A 272 -0.59 14.71 -8.66
CA VAL A 272 -1.70 14.11 -9.41
C VAL A 272 -2.27 12.96 -8.60
N VAL A 273 -3.55 13.02 -8.30
CA VAL A 273 -4.26 12.00 -7.55
C VAL A 273 -5.41 11.46 -8.42
N SER A 274 -5.38 10.18 -8.73
CA SER A 274 -6.42 9.49 -9.49
C SER A 274 -6.93 8.29 -8.71
N THR A 275 -8.22 8.28 -8.38
CA THR A 275 -8.80 7.20 -7.60
C THR A 275 -10.07 6.66 -8.21
N LYS A 276 -10.26 5.36 -8.02
CA LYS A 276 -11.48 4.65 -8.37
C LYS A 276 -12.01 3.89 -7.18
N SER A 277 -13.30 3.96 -6.96
CA SER A 277 -13.97 3.17 -5.93
C SER A 277 -15.15 2.40 -6.49
N ILE A 278 -15.33 1.19 -5.99
CA ILE A 278 -16.45 0.32 -6.36
C ILE A 278 -17.13 -0.07 -5.06
N SER A 279 -18.47 0.01 -5.03
CA SER A 279 -19.27 -0.39 -3.88
C SER A 279 -20.36 -1.36 -4.30
N LYS A 280 -20.55 -2.46 -3.55
CA LYS A 280 -21.49 -3.53 -3.84
C LYS A 280 -22.08 -4.12 -2.56
N GLY A 281 -23.36 -4.53 -2.60
CA GLY A 281 -24.01 -5.28 -1.52
C GLY A 281 -24.17 -4.50 -0.21
N GLY A 282 -24.33 -3.17 -0.28
CA GLY A 282 -24.36 -2.28 0.88
C GLY A 282 -22.99 -1.89 1.43
N GLY A 283 -21.92 -2.18 0.71
CA GLY A 283 -20.56 -1.70 1.06
C GLY A 283 -20.47 -0.19 1.00
N ILE A 284 -19.62 0.37 1.85
CA ILE A 284 -19.38 1.81 1.94
C ILE A 284 -17.94 2.09 1.55
N SER A 285 -17.73 2.89 0.50
CA SER A 285 -16.44 3.44 0.16
C SER A 285 -16.43 4.95 0.38
N THR A 286 -15.44 5.45 1.10
CA THR A 286 -15.21 6.88 1.28
C THR A 286 -13.83 7.23 0.75
N PHE A 287 -13.74 8.25 -0.09
CA PHE A 287 -12.47 8.81 -0.51
C PHE A 287 -12.26 10.21 0.08
N ARG A 288 -11.14 10.38 0.81
CA ARG A 288 -10.74 11.68 1.38
C ARG A 288 -9.47 12.18 0.73
N SER A 289 -9.55 13.29 0.03
CA SER A 289 -8.35 13.99 -0.47
C SER A 289 -8.06 15.21 0.40
N ALA A 290 -6.79 15.43 0.73
CA ALA A 290 -6.36 16.64 1.39
C ALA A 290 -5.13 17.22 0.69
N VAL A 291 -5.28 18.42 0.12
CA VAL A 291 -4.20 19.16 -0.53
C VAL A 291 -3.92 20.42 0.30
N THR A 292 -2.69 20.51 0.81
CA THR A 292 -2.21 21.70 1.52
C THR A 292 -1.09 22.34 0.71
N MET A 293 -1.24 23.59 0.30
CA MET A 293 -0.18 24.41 -0.28
C MET A 293 0.24 25.48 0.71
N THR A 294 1.43 25.31 1.30
CA THR A 294 1.99 26.30 2.24
C THR A 294 2.36 27.58 1.52
N THR A 295 2.68 28.65 2.23
CA THR A 295 3.12 29.93 1.66
C THR A 295 4.39 29.82 0.78
N LYS A 296 5.09 28.69 0.86
CA LYS A 296 6.29 28.41 0.05
C LYS A 296 5.96 27.75 -1.30
N ALA A 297 4.76 27.21 -1.50
CA ALA A 297 4.34 26.42 -2.65
C ALA A 297 3.98 27.28 -3.89
N LYS A 298 4.81 28.28 -4.20
CA LYS A 298 4.60 29.14 -5.38
C LYS A 298 4.70 28.35 -6.68
N LYS A 299 3.82 28.66 -7.65
CA LYS A 299 3.77 28.00 -8.97
C LYS A 299 3.56 26.48 -8.91
N SER A 300 3.01 25.99 -7.81
CA SER A 300 2.71 24.56 -7.63
C SER A 300 1.38 24.19 -8.28
N LYS A 301 1.25 22.91 -8.64
CA LYS A 301 0.05 22.36 -9.30
C LYS A 301 -0.45 21.13 -8.57
N SER A 302 -1.77 21.00 -8.47
CA SER A 302 -2.41 19.81 -7.92
C SER A 302 -3.68 19.48 -8.70
N SER A 303 -3.82 18.22 -9.11
CA SER A 303 -5.03 17.71 -9.72
C SER A 303 -5.51 16.49 -8.95
N VAL A 304 -6.77 16.47 -8.56
CA VAL A 304 -7.43 15.36 -7.89
C VAL A 304 -8.63 14.91 -8.71
N SER A 305 -8.65 13.65 -9.14
CA SER A 305 -9.77 13.04 -9.86
C SER A 305 -10.25 11.79 -9.11
N CYS A 306 -11.54 11.77 -8.78
CA CYS A 306 -12.19 10.69 -8.08
C CYS A 306 -13.33 10.12 -8.92
N GLN A 307 -13.32 8.83 -9.17
CA GLN A 307 -14.41 8.14 -9.87
C GLN A 307 -14.98 7.04 -9.00
N SER A 308 -16.29 7.03 -8.81
CA SER A 308 -16.98 6.04 -7.99
C SER A 308 -18.06 5.32 -8.79
N LEU A 309 -18.10 3.99 -8.68
CA LEU A 309 -19.08 3.13 -9.32
C LEU A 309 -19.84 2.32 -8.27
N MET A 310 -21.14 2.55 -8.16
CA MET A 310 -22.04 1.72 -7.34
C MET A 310 -22.68 0.64 -8.20
N ILE A 311 -22.67 -0.60 -7.71
CA ILE A 311 -23.19 -1.75 -8.43
C ILE A 311 -24.69 -1.95 -8.16
N ASP A 312 -25.18 -1.43 -7.04
CA ASP A 312 -26.56 -1.55 -6.58
C ASP A 312 -27.06 -0.29 -5.86
N ASP A 313 -28.33 -0.30 -5.43
CA ASP A 313 -29.01 0.86 -4.82
C ASP A 313 -28.76 0.99 -3.31
N ILE A 314 -28.23 -0.03 -2.66
CA ILE A 314 -28.00 -0.06 -1.20
C ILE A 314 -26.56 0.28 -0.83
N SER A 315 -25.65 0.29 -1.80
CA SER A 315 -24.25 0.65 -1.63
C SER A 315 -24.06 2.16 -1.56
N ARG A 316 -22.98 2.59 -0.90
CA ARG A 316 -22.67 4.00 -0.70
C ARG A 316 -21.25 4.34 -1.15
N SER A 317 -21.12 5.50 -1.77
CA SER A 317 -19.81 6.10 -2.06
C SER A 317 -19.81 7.57 -1.70
N ASP A 318 -18.82 7.97 -0.90
CA ASP A 318 -18.62 9.34 -0.45
C ASP A 318 -17.29 9.90 -0.98
N THR A 319 -17.26 11.17 -1.34
CA THR A 319 -16.03 11.91 -1.67
C THR A 319 -15.95 13.15 -0.80
N ILE A 320 -14.86 13.30 -0.03
CA ILE A 320 -14.67 14.38 0.93
C ILE A 320 -13.35 15.09 0.63
N PRO A 321 -13.37 16.13 -0.22
CA PRO A 321 -12.19 16.92 -0.52
C PRO A 321 -11.90 17.95 0.56
N ALA A 322 -10.61 18.17 0.85
CA ALA A 322 -10.12 19.27 1.66
C ALA A 322 -8.98 19.98 0.94
N MET A 323 -9.06 21.31 0.84
CA MET A 323 -8.05 22.13 0.19
C MET A 323 -7.69 23.32 1.06
N ASP A 324 -6.40 23.44 1.44
CA ASP A 324 -5.83 24.57 2.18
C ASP A 324 -4.75 25.22 1.32
N ILE A 325 -5.14 26.24 0.54
CA ILE A 325 -4.28 26.89 -0.46
C ILE A 325 -3.87 28.26 0.06
N ARG A 326 -2.59 28.42 0.44
CA ARG A 326 -2.05 29.65 1.06
C ARG A 326 -1.16 30.44 0.10
N VAL A 327 -1.26 30.23 -1.22
CA VAL A 327 -0.57 30.96 -2.28
C VAL A 327 -1.55 31.38 -3.36
N ASN A 328 -1.23 32.44 -4.11
CA ASN A 328 -2.13 33.01 -5.12
C ASN A 328 -1.78 32.57 -6.56
N ASP A 329 -0.62 31.95 -6.77
CA ASP A 329 -0.08 31.56 -8.07
C ASP A 329 -0.05 30.02 -8.27
N ALA A 330 -0.93 29.30 -7.57
CA ALA A 330 -1.10 27.87 -7.70
C ALA A 330 -2.22 27.52 -8.68
N ASP A 331 -2.09 26.34 -9.30
CA ASP A 331 -3.10 25.73 -10.17
C ASP A 331 -3.63 24.46 -9.47
N VAL A 332 -4.91 24.50 -9.05
CA VAL A 332 -5.49 23.42 -8.24
C VAL A 332 -6.86 23.04 -8.80
N GLY A 333 -7.03 21.76 -9.14
CA GLY A 333 -8.28 21.18 -9.60
C GLY A 333 -8.73 19.99 -8.79
N HIS A 334 -10.03 19.87 -8.59
CA HIS A 334 -10.67 18.66 -8.05
C HIS A 334 -11.89 18.32 -8.88
N GLU A 335 -11.94 17.08 -9.35
CA GLU A 335 -13.06 16.52 -10.08
C GLU A 335 -13.55 15.24 -9.40
N ALA A 336 -14.85 15.11 -9.24
CA ALA A 336 -15.47 13.90 -8.71
C ALA A 336 -16.62 13.45 -9.62
N THR A 337 -16.61 12.18 -10.00
CA THR A 337 -17.69 11.53 -10.74
C THR A 337 -18.22 10.35 -9.97
N ILE A 338 -19.49 10.37 -9.61
CA ILE A 338 -20.15 9.26 -8.91
C ILE A 338 -21.28 8.76 -9.80
N GLY A 339 -21.25 7.49 -10.14
CA GLY A 339 -22.27 6.88 -10.99
C GLY A 339 -22.65 5.48 -10.53
N ARG A 340 -23.72 4.97 -11.15
CA ARG A 340 -24.12 3.57 -11.05
C ARG A 340 -23.77 2.84 -12.32
N ILE A 341 -23.69 1.53 -12.22
CA ILE A 341 -23.55 0.68 -13.40
C ILE A 341 -24.73 0.92 -14.34
N SER A 342 -24.45 1.10 -15.61
CA SER A 342 -25.48 1.37 -16.62
C SER A 342 -26.23 0.09 -16.97
N ASP A 343 -27.53 0.05 -16.71
CA ASP A 343 -28.39 -1.08 -17.08
C ASP A 343 -28.45 -1.25 -18.61
N ASP A 344 -28.38 -0.16 -19.39
CA ASP A 344 -28.31 -0.23 -20.85
C ASP A 344 -27.01 -0.89 -21.32
N ALA A 345 -25.88 -0.61 -20.67
CA ALA A 345 -24.61 -1.27 -20.98
C ALA A 345 -24.63 -2.76 -20.63
N VAL A 346 -25.23 -3.12 -19.50
CA VAL A 346 -25.43 -4.52 -19.10
C VAL A 346 -26.35 -5.22 -20.11
N PHE A 347 -27.51 -4.62 -20.43
CA PHE A 347 -28.45 -5.17 -21.41
C PHE A 347 -27.80 -5.35 -22.80
N TYR A 348 -26.99 -4.39 -23.25
CA TYR A 348 -26.27 -4.51 -24.52
C TYR A 348 -25.33 -5.72 -24.54
N LEU A 349 -24.61 -6.00 -23.47
CA LEU A 349 -23.74 -7.18 -23.37
C LEU A 349 -24.56 -8.47 -23.31
N MET A 350 -25.67 -8.48 -22.55
CA MET A 350 -26.60 -9.61 -22.44
C MET A 350 -27.24 -9.93 -23.80
N SER A 351 -27.58 -8.93 -24.60
CA SER A 351 -28.14 -9.13 -25.96
C SER A 351 -27.16 -9.82 -26.92
N ARG A 352 -25.88 -9.88 -26.56
CA ARG A 352 -24.80 -10.60 -27.28
C ARG A 352 -24.50 -11.97 -26.68
N GLY A 353 -25.33 -12.45 -25.76
CA GLY A 353 -25.23 -13.79 -25.16
C GLY A 353 -24.30 -13.86 -23.94
N ILE A 354 -23.88 -12.72 -23.37
CA ILE A 354 -23.08 -12.69 -22.15
C ILE A 354 -24.04 -12.75 -20.95
N PRO A 355 -23.86 -13.69 -20.00
CA PRO A 355 -24.65 -13.73 -18.75
C PRO A 355 -24.55 -12.41 -17.98
N GLU A 356 -25.61 -12.03 -17.25
CA GLU A 356 -25.68 -10.75 -16.56
C GLU A 356 -24.50 -10.52 -15.59
N ASP A 357 -24.16 -11.52 -14.77
CA ASP A 357 -23.06 -11.42 -13.81
C ASP A 357 -21.71 -11.19 -14.52
N ASP A 358 -21.49 -11.86 -15.63
CA ASP A 358 -20.28 -11.69 -16.45
C ASP A 358 -20.25 -10.31 -17.14
N ALA A 359 -21.41 -9.83 -17.61
CA ALA A 359 -21.54 -8.50 -18.20
C ALA A 359 -21.20 -7.42 -17.18
N ARG A 360 -21.74 -7.50 -15.96
CA ARG A 360 -21.44 -6.60 -14.86
C ARG A 360 -19.94 -6.67 -14.49
N ALA A 361 -19.37 -7.87 -14.39
CA ALA A 361 -17.94 -8.06 -14.10
C ALA A 361 -17.03 -7.47 -15.19
N MET A 362 -17.41 -7.57 -16.47
CA MET A 362 -16.68 -6.95 -17.58
C MET A 362 -16.66 -5.42 -17.49
N ILE A 363 -17.81 -4.80 -17.18
CA ILE A 363 -17.90 -3.33 -17.02
C ILE A 363 -17.02 -2.88 -15.85
N VAL A 364 -17.06 -3.58 -14.71
CA VAL A 364 -16.27 -3.28 -13.53
C VAL A 364 -14.77 -3.47 -13.82
N SER A 365 -14.39 -4.53 -14.52
CA SER A 365 -13.00 -4.76 -14.93
C SER A 365 -12.50 -3.64 -15.85
N GLY A 366 -13.32 -3.21 -16.82
CA GLY A 366 -13.02 -2.07 -17.68
C GLY A 366 -12.88 -0.75 -16.90
N PHE A 367 -13.70 -0.54 -15.87
CA PHE A 367 -13.57 0.60 -14.97
C PHE A 367 -12.23 0.58 -14.21
N ALA A 368 -11.77 -0.59 -13.78
CA ALA A 368 -10.53 -0.77 -13.03
C ALA A 368 -9.25 -0.78 -13.91
N ASP A 369 -9.36 -0.94 -15.22
CA ASP A 369 -8.26 -1.23 -16.15
C ASP A 369 -7.08 -0.24 -16.07
N ASN A 370 -7.35 1.05 -15.90
CA ASN A 370 -6.28 2.04 -15.79
C ASN A 370 -5.39 1.83 -14.56
N VAL A 371 -5.95 1.32 -13.45
CA VAL A 371 -5.17 1.03 -12.23
C VAL A 371 -4.35 -0.24 -12.43
N SER A 372 -4.93 -1.27 -13.06
CA SER A 372 -4.23 -2.53 -13.30
C SER A 372 -3.01 -2.35 -14.19
N LYS A 373 -3.05 -1.43 -15.14
CA LYS A 373 -1.92 -1.12 -16.03
C LYS A 373 -0.71 -0.48 -15.34
N GLU A 374 -0.90 0.09 -14.16
CA GLU A 374 0.18 0.66 -13.35
C GLU A 374 0.93 -0.40 -12.51
N LEU A 375 0.41 -1.61 -12.46
CA LEU A 375 1.00 -2.72 -11.71
C LEU A 375 1.84 -3.62 -12.61
N PRO A 376 2.87 -4.32 -12.10
CA PRO A 376 3.45 -5.46 -12.78
C PRO A 376 2.39 -6.49 -13.17
N LEU A 377 2.64 -7.27 -14.23
CA LEU A 377 1.64 -8.14 -14.85
C LEU A 377 0.97 -9.09 -13.85
N GLU A 378 1.74 -9.68 -12.96
CA GLU A 378 1.30 -10.64 -11.95
C GLU A 378 0.32 -9.99 -10.96
N TYR A 379 0.66 -8.81 -10.47
CA TYR A 379 -0.20 -8.02 -9.57
C TYR A 379 -1.45 -7.48 -10.27
N ALA A 380 -1.33 -7.13 -11.55
CA ALA A 380 -2.48 -6.77 -12.37
C ALA A 380 -3.45 -7.97 -12.52
N MET A 381 -2.91 -9.17 -12.70
CA MET A 381 -3.71 -10.40 -12.75
C MET A 381 -4.36 -10.71 -11.40
N GLU A 382 -3.63 -10.58 -10.28
CA GLU A 382 -4.17 -10.75 -8.94
C GLU A 382 -5.30 -9.77 -8.69
N MET A 383 -5.09 -8.48 -8.93
CA MET A 383 -6.12 -7.44 -8.76
C MET A 383 -7.37 -7.74 -9.58
N ASN A 384 -7.20 -8.12 -10.85
CA ASN A 384 -8.33 -8.47 -11.71
C ASN A 384 -9.08 -9.72 -11.23
N ASN A 385 -8.37 -10.70 -10.67
CA ASN A 385 -8.99 -11.88 -10.05
C ASN A 385 -9.75 -11.51 -8.77
N LEU A 386 -9.18 -10.65 -7.92
CA LEU A 386 -9.85 -10.14 -6.72
C LEU A 386 -11.16 -9.42 -7.08
N ILE A 387 -11.14 -8.55 -8.09
CA ILE A 387 -12.35 -7.87 -8.58
C ILE A 387 -13.42 -8.90 -9.04
N LYS A 388 -13.03 -9.91 -9.81
CA LYS A 388 -13.95 -10.95 -10.26
C LYS A 388 -14.54 -11.75 -9.09
N LEU A 389 -13.73 -12.08 -8.09
CA LEU A 389 -14.16 -12.82 -6.90
C LEU A 389 -15.12 -11.96 -6.05
N GLU A 390 -14.83 -10.68 -5.84
CA GLU A 390 -15.73 -9.76 -5.15
C GLU A 390 -17.06 -9.58 -5.92
N MET A 391 -17.01 -9.50 -7.25
CA MET A 391 -18.22 -9.45 -8.07
C MET A 391 -19.09 -10.69 -7.91
N LYS A 392 -18.51 -11.87 -7.72
CA LYS A 392 -19.24 -13.13 -7.45
C LYS A 392 -19.64 -13.28 -5.98
N GLY A 393 -19.22 -12.39 -5.08
CA GLY A 393 -19.44 -12.51 -3.64
C GLY A 393 -18.64 -13.66 -3.00
N SER A 394 -17.53 -14.07 -3.63
CA SER A 394 -16.76 -15.26 -3.25
C SER A 394 -15.57 -14.96 -2.34
N ILE A 395 -15.26 -13.68 -2.08
CA ILE A 395 -14.24 -13.25 -1.12
C ILE A 395 -14.87 -13.04 0.24
N GLY A 396 -14.31 -13.67 1.26
CA GLY A 396 -14.71 -13.51 2.66
C GLY A 396 -14.66 -14.78 3.45
#